data_09dd5b6b93bc764a50dfb51bb54c140c
#
_entry.id   09dd5b6b93bc764a50dfb51bb54c140c
#
_cell.length_a   1.000
_cell.length_b   1.000
_cell.length_c   1.000
_cell.angle_alpha   90.00
_cell.angle_beta   90.00
_cell.angle_gamma   90.00
#
_symmetry.space_group_name_H-M   'P 1'
#
loop_
_entity.id
_entity.type
_entity.pdbx_description
1 polymer ?
#
loop_
_entity_poly.entity_id
_entity_poly.type
_entity_poly.pdbx_seq_one_letter_code
_entity_poly.pdbx_strand_id
1 'polypeptide(L)'
;MKYLVLVYGNEQIWGDPTVDLAALVAEVDAFNAALRASGELVTVEGLVSAPRAVRAPGGVPVVSDGPYLEAKEHVGSFFLVDVDSEERALEIARSYPALRHVASGGGLEVWPLMTHGDASA
;
A
#
# COMPACT_ATOMS: atom_id res chain seq x y z
N MET A 1 15.43 -7.67 6.95
CA MET A 1 14.12 -7.49 7.61
C MET A 1 13.11 -7.05 6.57
N LYS A 2 11.97 -7.69 6.58
CA LYS A 2 10.93 -7.42 5.59
C LYS A 2 9.80 -6.57 6.15
N TYR A 3 9.36 -5.62 5.35
CA TYR A 3 8.25 -4.72 5.70
C TYR A 3 7.24 -4.68 4.56
N LEU A 4 5.98 -4.76 4.92
CA LEU A 4 4.88 -4.54 3.99
C LEU A 4 4.47 -3.08 4.08
N VAL A 5 4.44 -2.41 2.96
CA VAL A 5 4.02 -1.01 2.89
C VAL A 5 2.67 -0.94 2.17
N LEU A 6 1.66 -0.50 2.90
CA LEU A 6 0.31 -0.33 2.36
C LEU A 6 0.16 1.12 1.91
N VAL A 7 -0.28 1.32 0.68
CA VAL A 7 -0.52 2.65 0.13
C VAL A 7 -2.02 2.90 0.10
N TYR A 8 -2.46 3.89 0.87
CA TYR A 8 -3.86 4.27 0.97
C TYR A 8 -4.17 5.44 0.05
N GLY A 9 -5.34 5.40 -0.55
CA GLY A 9 -5.84 6.50 -1.35
C GLY A 9 -7.34 6.62 -1.23
N ASN A 10 -7.90 7.62 -1.89
CA ASN A 10 -9.34 7.82 -1.97
C ASN A 10 -9.71 8.34 -3.37
N GLU A 11 -11.00 8.36 -3.65
CA GLU A 11 -11.50 8.79 -4.95
C GLU A 11 -11.21 10.27 -5.24
N GLN A 12 -11.08 11.10 -4.21
CA GLN A 12 -10.76 12.52 -4.38
C GLN A 12 -9.39 12.73 -4.99
N ILE A 13 -8.43 11.88 -4.63
CA ILE A 13 -7.08 11.96 -5.19
C ILE A 13 -7.12 11.63 -6.69
N TRP A 14 -7.83 10.58 -7.06
CA TRP A 14 -7.91 10.12 -8.45
C TRP A 14 -8.76 11.04 -9.33
N GLY A 15 -9.73 11.73 -8.73
CA GLY A 15 -10.59 12.67 -9.44
C GLY A 15 -10.12 14.12 -9.38
N ASP A 16 -9.00 14.40 -8.73
CA ASP A 16 -8.49 15.77 -8.59
C ASP A 16 -7.91 16.27 -9.91
N PRO A 17 -8.49 17.31 -10.53
CA PRO A 17 -8.00 17.81 -11.80
C PRO A 17 -6.63 18.49 -11.69
N THR A 18 -6.16 18.81 -10.48
CA THR A 18 -4.85 19.42 -10.27
C THR A 18 -3.72 18.38 -10.26
N VAL A 19 -4.07 17.08 -10.21
CA VAL A 19 -3.09 15.99 -10.20
C VAL A 19 -2.87 15.51 -11.63
N ASP A 20 -1.63 15.58 -12.10
CA ASP A 20 -1.22 14.98 -13.37
C ASP A 20 -0.96 13.50 -13.14
N LEU A 21 -1.95 12.66 -13.44
CA LEU A 21 -1.87 11.22 -13.21
C LEU A 21 -0.77 10.56 -14.04
N ALA A 22 -0.55 11.00 -15.26
CA ALA A 22 0.50 10.43 -16.10
C ALA A 22 1.89 10.70 -15.52
N ALA A 23 2.11 11.92 -15.02
CA ALA A 23 3.35 12.27 -14.36
C ALA A 23 3.53 11.50 -13.06
N LEU A 24 2.45 11.34 -12.27
CA LEU A 24 2.51 10.59 -11.03
C LEU A 24 2.84 9.11 -11.26
N VAL A 25 2.21 8.49 -12.27
CA VAL A 25 2.51 7.10 -12.63
C VAL A 25 3.98 6.95 -13.03
N ALA A 26 4.50 7.89 -13.82
CA ALA A 26 5.92 7.86 -14.21
C ALA A 26 6.84 7.98 -12.99
N GLU A 27 6.50 8.83 -12.02
CA GLU A 27 7.27 8.97 -10.78
C GLU A 27 7.23 7.70 -9.93
N VAL A 28 6.08 7.06 -9.83
CA VAL A 28 5.94 5.79 -9.08
C VAL A 28 6.73 4.68 -9.78
N ASP A 29 6.68 4.63 -11.10
CA ASP A 29 7.47 3.65 -11.86
C ASP A 29 8.97 3.84 -11.62
N ALA A 30 9.43 5.09 -11.60
CA ALA A 30 10.83 5.41 -11.31
C ALA A 30 11.22 5.04 -9.88
N PHE A 31 10.33 5.28 -8.92
CA PHE A 31 10.51 4.89 -7.52
C PHE A 31 10.68 3.38 -7.40
N ASN A 32 9.79 2.61 -8.03
CA ASN A 32 9.85 1.15 -8.01
C ASN A 32 11.12 0.64 -8.70
N ALA A 33 11.52 1.25 -9.80
CA ALA A 33 12.73 0.87 -10.52
C ALA A 33 13.99 1.10 -9.67
N ALA A 34 14.04 2.20 -8.92
CA ALA A 34 15.16 2.49 -8.03
C ALA A 34 15.27 1.46 -6.90
N LEU A 35 14.13 1.08 -6.30
CA LEU A 35 14.11 0.04 -5.27
C LEU A 35 14.49 -1.33 -5.82
N ARG A 36 14.09 -1.62 -7.04
CA ARG A 36 14.46 -2.87 -7.70
C ARG A 36 15.96 -2.90 -7.98
N ALA A 37 16.51 -1.78 -8.42
CA ALA A 37 17.94 -1.65 -8.69
C ALA A 37 18.80 -1.77 -7.42
N SER A 38 18.30 -1.28 -6.28
CA SER A 38 19.01 -1.40 -5.00
C SER A 38 18.91 -2.81 -4.40
N GLY A 39 18.05 -3.66 -4.94
CA GLY A 39 17.81 -5.00 -4.41
C GLY A 39 16.86 -5.03 -3.22
N GLU A 40 16.28 -3.89 -2.85
CA GLU A 40 15.39 -3.80 -1.69
C GLU A 40 13.94 -4.19 -2.00
N LEU A 41 13.50 -4.10 -3.24
CA LEU A 41 12.13 -4.41 -3.61
C LEU A 41 11.93 -5.92 -3.77
N VAL A 42 11.01 -6.48 -2.97
CA VAL A 42 10.61 -7.89 -3.09
C VAL A 42 9.47 -8.03 -4.09
N THR A 43 8.41 -7.23 -3.92
CA THR A 43 7.28 -7.21 -4.85
C THR A 43 6.52 -5.89 -4.73
N VAL A 44 5.78 -5.55 -5.77
CA VAL A 44 4.87 -4.41 -5.79
C VAL A 44 3.65 -4.78 -6.63
N GLU A 45 2.45 -4.47 -6.09
CA GLU A 45 1.20 -4.76 -6.78
C GLU A 45 0.19 -3.66 -6.55
N GLY A 46 -0.52 -3.28 -7.61
CA GLY A 46 -1.70 -2.44 -7.51
C GLY A 46 -2.96 -3.27 -7.31
N LEU A 47 -3.97 -2.68 -6.72
CA LEU A 47 -5.25 -3.33 -6.48
C LEU A 47 -6.33 -2.71 -7.36
N VAL A 48 -7.24 -3.55 -7.85
CA VAL A 48 -8.46 -3.09 -8.53
C VAL A 48 -9.51 -2.80 -7.46
N SER A 49 -10.22 -1.69 -7.58
CA SER A 49 -11.22 -1.25 -6.60
C SER A 49 -12.52 -2.05 -6.66
N ALA A 50 -12.43 -3.36 -6.48
CA ALA A 50 -13.58 -4.25 -6.51
C ALA A 50 -13.40 -5.41 -5.51
N PRO A 51 -13.18 -5.12 -4.22
CA PRO A 51 -12.97 -6.18 -3.24
C PRO A 51 -14.26 -6.93 -2.95
N ARG A 52 -14.12 -8.21 -2.61
CA ARG A 52 -15.20 -9.01 -2.02
C ARG A 52 -14.80 -9.33 -0.60
N ALA A 53 -15.76 -9.25 0.31
CA ALA A 53 -15.52 -9.51 1.72
C ALA A 53 -16.09 -10.86 2.11
N VAL A 54 -15.40 -11.58 3.00
CA VAL A 54 -15.87 -12.83 3.57
C VAL A 54 -15.87 -12.69 5.09
N ARG A 55 -17.02 -12.92 5.69
CA ARG A 55 -17.18 -12.96 7.14
C ARG A 55 -17.85 -14.26 7.53
N ALA A 56 -17.79 -14.60 8.78
CA ALA A 56 -18.40 -15.81 9.30
C ALA A 56 -19.26 -15.51 10.53
N PRO A 57 -20.40 -14.77 10.38
CA PRO A 57 -21.30 -14.51 11.48
C PRO A 57 -21.90 -15.85 11.95
N GLY A 58 -21.79 -16.13 13.27
CA GLY A 58 -22.23 -17.42 13.79
C GLY A 58 -21.44 -18.63 13.30
N GLY A 59 -20.25 -18.41 12.75
CA GLY A 59 -19.36 -19.49 12.29
C GLY A 59 -19.58 -19.94 10.84
N VAL A 60 -20.55 -19.36 10.13
CA VAL A 60 -20.85 -19.72 8.74
C VAL A 60 -20.27 -18.66 7.80
N PRO A 61 -19.36 -19.03 6.87
CA PRO A 61 -18.80 -18.06 5.95
C PRO A 61 -19.84 -17.44 5.01
N VAL A 62 -19.83 -16.13 4.90
CA VAL A 62 -20.70 -15.35 4.00
C VAL A 62 -19.82 -14.44 3.16
N VAL A 63 -20.04 -14.46 1.85
CA VAL A 63 -19.37 -13.55 0.91
C VAL A 63 -20.28 -12.36 0.65
N SER A 64 -19.73 -11.16 0.74
CA SER A 64 -20.45 -9.93 0.47
C SER A 64 -19.60 -9.00 -0.38
N ASP A 65 -20.22 -7.94 -0.90
CA ASP A 65 -19.48 -6.91 -1.60
C ASP A 65 -18.63 -6.12 -0.61
N GLY A 66 -17.37 -5.86 -1.00
CA GLY A 66 -16.48 -5.02 -0.22
C GLY A 66 -16.57 -3.56 -0.61
N PRO A 67 -15.84 -2.71 0.09
CA PRO A 67 -14.90 -3.02 1.16
C PRO A 67 -15.57 -3.46 2.47
N TYR A 68 -14.77 -4.14 3.31
CA TYR A 68 -15.22 -4.71 4.57
C TYR A 68 -15.83 -3.66 5.51
N LEU A 69 -15.24 -2.48 5.54
CA LEU A 69 -15.74 -1.33 6.29
C LEU A 69 -15.98 -0.18 5.33
N GLU A 70 -16.98 0.64 5.64
CA GLU A 70 -17.14 1.92 4.95
C GLU A 70 -15.99 2.83 5.36
N ALA A 71 -14.97 2.88 4.54
CA ALA A 71 -13.81 3.71 4.77
C ALA A 71 -13.70 4.73 3.64
N LYS A 72 -13.30 5.96 3.99
CA LYS A 72 -13.02 7.00 3.02
C LYS A 72 -11.72 6.75 2.27
N GLU A 73 -10.84 5.94 2.88
CA GLU A 73 -9.55 5.58 2.31
C GLU A 73 -9.47 4.08 2.17
N HIS A 74 -8.90 3.63 1.07
CA HIS A 74 -8.74 2.21 0.76
C HIS A 74 -7.30 1.94 0.37
N VAL A 75 -6.86 0.71 0.62
CA VAL A 75 -5.57 0.26 0.12
C VAL A 75 -5.66 0.21 -1.41
N GLY A 76 -4.86 1.01 -2.09
CA GLY A 76 -4.82 1.05 -3.54
C GLY A 76 -3.67 0.25 -4.13
N SER A 77 -2.62 0.05 -3.35
CA SER A 77 -1.46 -0.74 -3.75
C SER A 77 -0.66 -1.13 -2.53
N PHE A 78 0.27 -2.05 -2.72
CA PHE A 78 1.23 -2.38 -1.67
C PHE A 78 2.57 -2.72 -2.29
N PHE A 79 3.62 -2.60 -1.50
CA PHE A 79 4.91 -3.14 -1.87
C PHE A 79 5.61 -3.74 -0.66
N LEU A 80 6.47 -4.69 -0.92
CA LEU A 80 7.22 -5.41 0.09
C LEU A 80 8.69 -5.13 -0.12
N VAL A 81 9.37 -4.70 0.93
CA VAL A 81 10.80 -4.42 0.89
C VAL A 81 11.56 -5.30 1.88
N ASP A 82 12.80 -5.61 1.54
CA ASP A 82 13.73 -6.29 2.42
C ASP A 82 14.89 -5.33 2.68
N VAL A 83 14.99 -4.83 3.89
CA VAL A 83 15.90 -3.75 4.27
C VAL A 83 16.62 -4.07 5.57
N ASP A 84 17.67 -3.33 5.86
CA ASP A 84 18.51 -3.57 7.05
C ASP A 84 17.88 -3.08 8.35
N SER A 85 16.94 -2.13 8.27
CA SER A 85 16.36 -1.51 9.45
C SER A 85 14.98 -0.93 9.18
N GLU A 86 14.21 -0.72 10.26
CA GLU A 86 12.93 -0.01 10.17
C GLU A 86 13.13 1.42 9.69
N GLU A 87 14.21 2.07 10.11
CA GLU A 87 14.51 3.43 9.67
C GLU A 87 14.63 3.51 8.15
N ARG A 88 15.23 2.51 7.51
CA ARG A 88 15.31 2.46 6.05
C ARG A 88 13.94 2.27 5.42
N ALA A 89 13.10 1.41 6.01
CA ALA A 89 11.73 1.23 5.52
C ALA A 89 10.93 2.53 5.59
N LEU A 90 11.09 3.29 6.67
CA LEU A 90 10.42 4.58 6.84
C LEU A 90 10.96 5.63 5.87
N GLU A 91 12.26 5.67 5.60
CA GLU A 91 12.83 6.54 4.57
C GLU A 91 12.21 6.26 3.20
N ILE A 92 12.09 4.99 2.85
CA ILE A 92 11.46 4.59 1.60
C ILE A 92 10.01 5.08 1.53
N ALA A 93 9.25 4.85 2.60
CA ALA A 93 7.85 5.28 2.65
C ALA A 93 7.72 6.81 2.55
N ARG A 94 8.58 7.56 3.22
CA ARG A 94 8.56 9.03 3.17
C ARG A 94 8.86 9.59 1.78
N SER A 95 9.56 8.85 0.95
CA SER A 95 9.91 9.26 -0.41
C SER A 95 8.90 8.85 -1.48
N TYR A 96 7.80 8.23 -1.07
CA TYR A 96 6.80 7.77 -2.03
C TYR A 96 6.17 8.95 -2.77
N PRO A 97 6.16 8.94 -4.12
CA PRO A 97 5.77 10.12 -4.91
C PRO A 97 4.36 10.64 -4.64
N ALA A 98 3.40 9.74 -4.41
CA ALA A 98 2.01 10.14 -4.19
C ALA A 98 1.80 10.94 -2.90
N LEU A 99 2.75 10.91 -1.96
CA LEU A 99 2.63 11.70 -0.72
C LEU A 99 2.54 13.21 -0.96
N ARG A 100 3.03 13.69 -2.09
CA ARG A 100 2.93 15.11 -2.44
C ARG A 100 1.50 15.55 -2.77
N HIS A 101 0.60 14.60 -2.93
CA HIS A 101 -0.79 14.85 -3.31
C HIS A 101 -1.79 14.47 -2.21
N VAL A 102 -1.31 14.27 -0.97
CA VAL A 102 -2.16 13.79 0.14
C VAL A 102 -2.92 14.89 0.87
N ALA A 103 -2.97 16.11 0.34
CA ALA A 103 -3.84 17.15 0.90
C ALA A 103 -5.31 16.70 0.95
N SER A 104 -5.70 15.76 0.07
CA SER A 104 -7.04 15.18 0.00
C SER A 104 -7.19 13.89 0.82
N GLY A 105 -6.18 13.51 1.60
CA GLY A 105 -6.15 12.26 2.34
C GLY A 105 -5.20 11.24 1.72
N GLY A 106 -5.17 10.04 2.25
CA GLY A 106 -4.27 8.98 1.85
C GLY A 106 -3.03 8.93 2.74
N GLY A 107 -2.08 8.13 2.34
CA GLY A 107 -0.85 7.94 3.08
C GLY A 107 -0.34 6.51 2.98
N LEU A 108 0.67 6.20 3.76
CA LEU A 108 1.25 4.87 3.79
C LEU A 108 1.33 4.35 5.21
N GLU A 109 1.23 3.03 5.34
CA GLU A 109 1.53 2.33 6.58
C GLU A 109 2.65 1.34 6.35
N VAL A 110 3.58 1.27 7.28
CA VAL A 110 4.73 0.36 7.21
C VAL A 110 4.55 -0.71 8.28
N TRP A 111 4.39 -1.95 7.84
CA TRP A 111 4.12 -3.08 8.73
C TRP A 111 5.30 -4.04 8.72
N PRO A 112 5.96 -4.24 9.88
CA PRO A 112 6.99 -5.27 9.94
C PRO A 112 6.37 -6.65 9.76
N LEU A 113 7.01 -7.50 8.98
CA LEU A 113 6.56 -8.88 8.81
C LEU A 113 7.09 -9.76 9.93
N MET A 114 6.27 -10.70 10.35
CA MET A 114 6.72 -11.72 11.29
C MET A 114 7.78 -12.59 10.64
N THR A 115 8.78 -12.97 11.41
CA THR A 115 9.71 -14.00 11.01
C THR A 115 9.10 -15.37 11.29
N HIS A 116 9.71 -16.45 10.79
CA HIS A 116 9.23 -17.79 11.07
C HIS A 116 9.13 -18.10 12.56
N GLY A 117 10.02 -17.52 13.38
CA GLY A 117 10.00 -17.69 14.83
C GLY A 117 8.82 -17.00 15.50
N ASP A 118 8.22 -15.99 14.87
CA ASP A 118 7.12 -15.21 15.42
C ASP A 118 5.75 -15.78 15.04
N ALA A 119 5.70 -16.80 14.21
CA ALA A 119 4.45 -17.33 13.66
C ALA A 119 3.51 -17.90 14.72
N SER A 120 4.01 -18.21 15.89
CA SER A 120 3.23 -18.69 17.03
C SER A 120 2.63 -17.58 17.88
N ALA A 121 2.98 -16.35 17.60
CA ALA A 121 2.53 -15.18 18.35
C ALA A 121 1.05 -14.90 18.11
#